data_178af60e0b1a4e192bdee7c3002b2f43
#
_entry.id   178af60e0b1a4e192bdee7c3002b2f43
#
_cell.length_a   1.000
_cell.length_b   1.000
_cell.length_c   1.000
_cell.angle_alpha   90.00
_cell.angle_beta   90.00
_cell.angle_gamma   90.00
#
_symmetry.space_group_name_H-M   'P 1'
#
loop_
_entity.id
_entity.type
_entity.pdbx_description
1 polymer ?
#
loop_
_entity_poly.entity_id
_entity_poly.type
_entity_poly.pdbx_seq_one_letter_code
_entity_poly.pdbx_strand_id
1 'polypeptide(L)' 'MLLASCAVLAAELFNTAIEHLADELHPHDSRGIRIVKDCAAAGVLIAVLGALGVALAFAVHLLRD' A
#
# COMPACT_ATOMS: atom_id res chain seq x y z
N MET A 1 10.38 -13.37 -1.58
CA MET A 1 9.03 -12.87 -1.95
C MET A 1 8.04 -12.84 -0.80
N LEU A 2 8.20 -13.68 0.21
CA LEU A 2 7.30 -13.69 1.36
C LEU A 2 7.26 -12.33 2.08
N LEU A 3 8.43 -11.74 2.33
CA LEU A 3 8.51 -10.45 3.01
C LEU A 3 7.81 -9.34 2.21
N ALA A 4 8.04 -9.31 0.89
CA ALA A 4 7.39 -8.31 0.04
C ALA A 4 5.87 -8.48 0.03
N SER A 5 5.38 -9.71 -0.02
CA SER A 5 3.94 -9.99 0.03
C SER A 5 3.33 -9.57 1.36
N CYS A 6 4.03 -9.87 2.46
CA CYS A 6 3.58 -9.44 3.79
C CYS A 6 3.53 -7.92 3.91
N ALA A 7 4.51 -7.23 3.33
CA ALA A 7 4.53 -5.76 3.36
C ALA A 7 3.33 -5.17 2.62
N VAL A 8 2.97 -5.73 1.46
CA VAL A 8 1.81 -5.27 0.69
C VAL A 8 0.52 -5.53 1.47
N LEU A 9 0.37 -6.73 2.04
CA LEU A 9 -0.82 -7.05 2.82
C LEU A 9 -0.95 -6.15 4.04
N ALA A 10 0.16 -5.89 4.73
CA ALA A 10 0.17 -4.99 5.88
C ALA A 10 -0.23 -3.57 5.46
N ALA A 11 0.30 -3.07 4.34
CA ALA A 11 -0.03 -1.74 3.82
C ALA A 11 -1.53 -1.65 3.48
N GLU A 12 -2.09 -2.68 2.88
CA GLU A 12 -3.52 -2.70 2.56
C GLU A 12 -4.40 -2.74 3.80
N LEU A 13 -4.00 -3.50 4.81
CA LEU A 13 -4.74 -3.54 6.09
C LEU A 13 -4.69 -2.19 6.79
N PHE A 14 -3.54 -1.53 6.81
CA PHE A 14 -3.42 -0.20 7.38
C PHE A 14 -4.27 0.81 6.61
N ASN A 15 -4.27 0.74 5.28
CA ASN A 15 -5.09 1.63 4.47
C ASN A 15 -6.57 1.43 4.79
N THR A 16 -7.04 0.19 4.88
CA THR A 16 -8.42 -0.11 5.22
C THR A 16 -8.77 0.41 6.61
N ALA A 17 -7.89 0.21 7.59
CA ALA A 17 -8.10 0.71 8.94
C ALA A 17 -8.21 2.24 8.98
N ILE A 18 -7.34 2.93 8.22
CA ILE A 18 -7.37 4.39 8.14
C ILE A 18 -8.67 4.87 7.50
N GLU A 19 -9.14 4.20 6.44
CA GLU A 19 -10.40 4.55 5.79
C GLU A 19 -11.58 4.41 6.74
N HIS A 20 -11.65 3.30 7.48
CA HIS A 20 -12.72 3.07 8.45
C HIS A 20 -12.66 4.09 9.58
N LEU A 21 -11.47 4.38 10.09
CA LEU A 21 -11.30 5.38 11.14
C LEU A 21 -11.74 6.75 10.67
N ALA A 22 -11.33 7.14 9.46
CA ALA A 22 -11.71 8.43 8.89
C ALA A 22 -13.22 8.55 8.72
N ASP A 23 -13.88 7.49 8.26
CA ASP A 23 -15.33 7.50 8.08
C ASP A 23 -16.08 7.59 9.41
N GLU A 24 -15.56 6.96 10.47
CA GLU A 24 -16.17 7.04 11.80
C GLU A 24 -16.03 8.42 12.43
N LEU A 25 -14.85 9.04 12.25
CA LEU A 25 -14.58 10.35 12.84
C LEU A 25 -15.19 11.51 12.03
N HIS A 26 -15.22 11.35 10.71
CA HIS A 26 -15.72 12.37 9.79
C HIS A 26 -16.57 11.71 8.70
N PRO A 27 -17.86 11.46 8.96
CA PRO A 27 -18.73 10.83 7.97
C PRO A 27 -18.96 11.71 6.74
N HIS A 28 -18.73 13.04 6.87
CA HIS A 28 -18.83 13.96 5.75
C HIS A 28 -17.47 14.11 5.08
N ASP A 29 -17.47 14.10 3.76
CA ASP A 29 -16.25 14.29 3.00
C ASP A 29 -15.70 15.70 3.21
N SER A 30 -14.41 15.79 3.47
CA SER A 30 -13.71 17.06 3.62
C SER A 30 -12.36 16.97 2.91
N ARG A 31 -11.78 18.14 2.65
CA ARG A 31 -10.47 18.19 2.00
C ARG A 31 -9.40 17.48 2.84
N GLY A 32 -9.43 17.68 4.15
CA GLY A 32 -8.47 17.02 5.05
C GLY A 32 -8.60 15.51 5.03
N ILE A 33 -9.82 15.00 5.06
CA ILE A 33 -10.06 13.56 5.02
C ILE A 33 -9.64 12.98 3.68
N ARG A 34 -9.88 13.69 2.57
CA ARG A 34 -9.42 13.23 1.26
C ARG A 34 -7.91 13.13 1.19
N ILE A 35 -7.20 14.08 1.77
CA ILE A 35 -5.73 14.04 1.84
C ILE A 35 -5.26 12.81 2.61
N VAL A 36 -5.87 12.53 3.76
CA VAL A 36 -5.52 11.34 4.58
C VAL A 36 -5.72 10.06 3.79
N LYS A 37 -6.87 9.92 3.13
CA LYS A 37 -7.18 8.74 2.34
C LYS A 37 -6.24 8.59 1.15
N ASP A 38 -5.91 9.70 0.47
CA ASP A 38 -5.00 9.68 -0.66
C ASP A 38 -3.59 9.30 -0.23
N CYS A 39 -3.11 9.79 0.90
CA CYS A 39 -1.80 9.41 1.43
C CYS A 39 -1.74 7.94 1.78
N ALA A 40 -2.80 7.41 2.39
CA ALA A 40 -2.87 5.99 2.73
C ALA A 40 -2.85 5.12 1.47
N ALA A 41 -3.62 5.50 0.45
CA ALA A 41 -3.65 4.79 -0.82
C ALA A 41 -2.29 4.87 -1.54
N ALA A 42 -1.63 6.02 -1.49
CA ALA A 42 -0.30 6.19 -2.06
C ALA A 42 0.72 5.28 -1.37
N GLY A 43 0.61 5.10 -0.05
CA GLY A 43 1.45 4.17 0.69
C GLY A 43 1.32 2.73 0.20
N VAL A 44 0.09 2.28 -0.05
CA VAL A 44 -0.17 0.96 -0.64
C VAL A 44 0.46 0.87 -2.03
N LEU A 45 0.29 1.90 -2.86
CA LEU A 45 0.84 1.91 -4.20
C LEU A 45 2.37 1.79 -4.17
N ILE A 46 3.03 2.53 -3.28
CA ILE A 46 4.48 2.45 -3.12
C ILE A 46 4.89 1.04 -2.70
N ALA A 47 4.17 0.42 -1.77
CA ALA A 47 4.46 -0.95 -1.34
C ALA A 47 4.32 -1.94 -2.49
N VAL A 48 3.28 -1.80 -3.31
CA VAL A 48 3.05 -2.66 -4.48
C VAL A 48 4.17 -2.48 -5.50
N LEU A 49 4.55 -1.24 -5.80
CA LEU A 49 5.63 -0.96 -6.74
C LEU A 49 6.96 -1.53 -6.24
N GLY A 50 7.22 -1.43 -4.93
CA GLY A 50 8.40 -2.03 -4.32
C GLY A 50 8.41 -3.54 -4.45
N ALA A 51 7.27 -4.19 -4.20
CA ALA A 51 7.15 -5.63 -4.33
C ALA A 51 7.35 -6.08 -5.78
N LEU A 52 6.78 -5.34 -6.75
CA LEU A 52 6.97 -5.64 -8.16
C LEU A 52 8.43 -5.47 -8.58
N GLY A 53 9.10 -4.44 -8.05
CA GLY A 53 10.53 -4.22 -8.30
C GLY A 53 11.38 -5.38 -7.80
N VAL A 54 11.10 -5.85 -6.59
CA VAL A 54 11.80 -7.02 -6.03
C VAL A 54 11.54 -8.26 -6.87
N ALA A 55 10.30 -8.49 -7.28
CA ALA A 55 9.95 -9.63 -8.10
C ALA A 55 10.66 -9.60 -9.45
N LEU A 56 10.72 -8.42 -10.08
CA LEU A 56 11.40 -8.24 -11.35
C LEU A 56 12.92 -8.48 -11.22
N ALA A 57 13.53 -7.93 -10.17
CA ALA A 57 14.94 -8.11 -9.92
C ALA A 57 15.27 -9.59 -9.71
N PHE A 58 14.43 -10.31 -8.97
CA PHE A 58 14.60 -11.73 -8.73
C PHE A 58 14.48 -12.53 -10.04
N ALA A 59 13.48 -12.19 -10.87
CA ALA A 59 13.29 -12.85 -12.15
C ALA A 59 14.47 -12.63 -13.09
N VAL A 60 14.98 -11.40 -13.15
CA VAL A 60 16.16 -11.08 -13.97
C VAL A 60 17.37 -11.86 -13.47
N HIS A 61 17.58 -11.95 -12.16
CA HIS A 61 18.67 -12.69 -11.57
C HIS A 61 18.61 -14.18 -11.97
N LEU A 62 17.43 -14.78 -11.89
CA LEU A 62 17.25 -16.19 -12.26
C LEU A 62 17.51 -16.42 -13.75
N LEU A 63 17.07 -15.49 -14.60
CA LEU A 63 17.23 -15.65 -16.05
C LEU A 63 18.67 -15.44 -16.51
N ARG A 64 19.44 -14.66 -15.76
CA ARG A 64 20.85 -14.38 -16.11
C ARG A 64 21.80 -15.49 -15.70
N ASP A 65 21.44 -16.27 -14.72
CA ASP A 65 22.23 -17.40 -14.26
C ASP A 65 21.82 -18.68 -15.00
#